data_744988e38a1745ff977be4663c53f606
#
_entry.id   744988e38a1745ff977be4663c53f606
#
_cell.length_a   1.000
_cell.length_b   1.000
_cell.length_c   1.000
_cell.angle_alpha   90.00
_cell.angle_beta   90.00
_cell.angle_gamma   90.00
#
_symmetry.space_group_name_H-M   'P 1'
#
loop_
_entity.id
_entity.type
_entity.pdbx_description
1 polymer ?
#
loop_
_entity_poly.entity_id
_entity_poly.type
_entity_poly.pdbx_seq_one_letter_code
_entity_poly.pdbx_strand_id
1 'polypeptide(L)'
;MRMFRTVSGSRIAVGVASVGLTVGAFSLYSRKRYRRSAAASLAEYSTRPIKALAACIPITERIARLASRPEPRRAVPFPAWGRFFYDLERREDSGMPVYHLRPHTPSHAVIVYLHGGGYISTAVSVHAWLVDHLARRTGADVVMPLYPLTPHHTWQ
;
A
#
# COMPACT_ATOMS: atom_id res chain seq x y z
N MET A 1 8.16 21.24 46.42
CA MET A 1 9.50 21.26 45.83
C MET A 1 9.72 19.97 44.99
N ARG A 2 9.49 20.04 43.68
CA ARG A 2 9.57 18.88 42.80
C ARG A 2 11.00 18.76 42.26
N MET A 3 11.64 17.67 42.62
CA MET A 3 13.01 17.31 42.24
C MET A 3 12.98 16.80 40.77
N PHE A 4 13.39 17.62 39.81
CA PHE A 4 13.62 17.19 38.45
C PHE A 4 14.89 16.32 38.41
N ARG A 5 14.72 15.01 38.26
CA ARG A 5 15.84 14.09 37.99
C ARG A 5 16.34 14.34 36.56
N THR A 6 17.45 15.01 36.41
CA THR A 6 18.19 15.14 35.16
C THR A 6 18.64 13.75 34.72
N VAL A 7 18.12 13.27 33.60
CA VAL A 7 18.57 12.01 32.98
C VAL A 7 19.97 12.27 32.44
N SER A 8 20.96 11.52 32.94
CA SER A 8 22.36 11.66 32.55
C SER A 8 22.53 11.41 31.04
N GLY A 9 23.28 12.30 30.35
CA GLY A 9 23.52 12.21 28.90
C GLY A 9 24.12 10.87 28.44
N SER A 10 24.87 10.18 29.33
CA SER A 10 25.41 8.83 29.08
C SER A 10 24.30 7.76 28.88
N ARG A 11 23.20 7.87 29.63
CA ARG A 11 22.07 6.93 29.49
C ARG A 11 21.31 7.14 28.18
N ILE A 12 21.21 8.38 27.71
CA ILE A 12 20.60 8.69 26.42
C ILE A 12 21.51 8.17 25.28
N ALA A 13 22.80 8.37 25.35
CA ALA A 13 23.77 7.90 24.36
C ALA A 13 23.79 6.37 24.23
N VAL A 14 23.74 5.64 25.33
CA VAL A 14 23.65 4.16 25.33
C VAL A 14 22.31 3.70 24.74
N GLY A 15 21.21 4.37 25.06
CA GLY A 15 19.89 4.05 24.48
C GLY A 15 19.84 4.24 22.96
N VAL A 16 20.39 5.34 22.45
CA VAL A 16 20.44 5.62 21.00
C VAL A 16 21.34 4.62 20.28
N ALA A 17 22.50 4.28 20.84
CA ALA A 17 23.41 3.30 20.26
C ALA A 17 22.79 1.89 20.20
N SER A 18 22.09 1.46 21.25
CA SER A 18 21.41 0.15 21.27
C SER A 18 20.25 0.08 20.27
N VAL A 19 19.47 1.13 20.11
CA VAL A 19 18.40 1.20 19.08
C VAL A 19 19.02 1.16 17.68
N GLY A 20 20.10 1.89 17.44
CA GLY A 20 20.80 1.88 16.15
C GLY A 20 21.34 0.50 15.77
N LEU A 21 21.93 -0.22 16.72
CA LEU A 21 22.42 -1.59 16.52
C LEU A 21 21.29 -2.59 16.23
N THR A 22 20.17 -2.52 16.96
CA THR A 22 19.03 -3.40 16.72
C THR A 22 18.37 -3.15 15.37
N VAL A 23 18.19 -1.89 14.97
CA VAL A 23 17.66 -1.53 13.64
C VAL A 23 18.61 -1.97 12.52
N GLY A 24 19.93 -1.77 12.71
CA GLY A 24 20.94 -2.23 11.78
C GLY A 24 20.98 -3.75 11.61
N ALA A 25 20.98 -4.48 12.72
CA ALA A 25 20.96 -5.95 12.73
C ALA A 25 19.68 -6.50 12.06
N PHE A 26 18.53 -5.93 12.40
CA PHE A 26 17.25 -6.30 11.76
C PHE A 26 17.23 -6.00 10.26
N SER A 27 17.80 -4.87 9.85
CA SER A 27 17.91 -4.51 8.43
C SER A 27 18.78 -5.49 7.64
N LEU A 28 19.94 -5.86 8.20
CA LEU A 28 20.83 -6.86 7.63
C LEU A 28 20.19 -8.26 7.57
N TYR A 29 19.51 -8.65 8.64
CA TYR A 29 18.76 -9.91 8.69
C TYR A 29 17.66 -9.96 7.61
N SER A 30 16.85 -8.90 7.48
CA SER A 30 15.79 -8.79 6.49
C SER A 30 16.32 -8.88 5.06
N ARG A 31 17.45 -8.22 4.77
CA ARG A 31 18.11 -8.27 3.46
C ARG A 31 18.67 -9.66 3.14
N LYS A 32 19.38 -10.27 4.10
CA LYS A 32 20.03 -11.58 3.89
C LYS A 32 19.00 -12.72 3.82
N ARG A 33 18.01 -12.73 4.71
CA ARG A 33 17.07 -13.86 4.85
C ARG A 33 15.91 -13.78 3.86
N TYR A 34 15.40 -12.58 3.60
CA TYR A 34 14.17 -12.39 2.82
C TYR A 34 14.37 -11.57 1.55
N ARG A 35 15.55 -11.05 1.31
CA ARG A 35 15.85 -10.12 0.18
C ARG A 35 14.90 -8.91 0.13
N ARG A 36 14.49 -8.42 1.30
CA ARG A 36 13.53 -7.31 1.47
C ARG A 36 14.15 -6.19 2.30
N SER A 37 13.52 -5.01 2.23
CA SER A 37 13.84 -3.92 3.14
C SER A 37 13.36 -4.21 4.57
N ALA A 38 14.01 -3.60 5.57
CA ALA A 38 13.58 -3.70 6.97
C ALA A 38 12.14 -3.21 7.15
N ALA A 39 11.75 -2.13 6.45
CA ALA A 39 10.40 -1.58 6.50
C ALA A 39 9.35 -2.57 6.00
N ALA A 40 9.62 -3.27 4.90
CA ALA A 40 8.71 -4.30 4.37
C ALA A 40 8.55 -5.48 5.33
N SER A 41 9.65 -5.92 5.97
CA SER A 41 9.60 -6.99 6.98
C SER A 41 8.83 -6.55 8.23
N LEU A 42 9.02 -5.31 8.69
CA LEU A 42 8.30 -4.77 9.84
C LEU A 42 6.78 -4.68 9.54
N ALA A 43 6.42 -4.18 8.36
CA ALA A 43 5.02 -4.13 7.92
C ALA A 43 4.38 -5.52 7.88
N GLU A 44 5.09 -6.54 7.40
CA GLU A 44 4.59 -7.92 7.41
C GLU A 44 4.39 -8.43 8.85
N TYR A 45 5.36 -8.23 9.74
CA TYR A 45 5.23 -8.65 11.14
C TYR A 45 4.07 -7.96 11.86
N SER A 46 3.85 -6.67 11.60
CA SER A 46 2.74 -5.92 12.20
C SER A 46 1.36 -6.40 11.73
N THR A 47 1.27 -6.98 10.53
CA THR A 47 0.01 -7.51 9.99
C THR A 47 -0.29 -8.96 10.41
N ARG A 48 0.69 -9.70 10.95
CA ARG A 48 0.51 -11.11 11.37
C ARG A 48 -0.62 -11.32 12.36
N PRO A 49 -0.75 -10.56 13.46
CA PRO A 49 -1.86 -10.75 14.41
C PRO A 49 -3.22 -10.49 13.76
N ILE A 50 -3.30 -9.50 12.85
CA ILE A 50 -4.53 -9.18 12.12
C ILE A 50 -4.90 -10.35 11.19
N LYS A 51 -3.91 -10.94 10.50
CA LYS A 51 -4.12 -12.12 9.65
C LYS A 51 -4.56 -13.34 10.45
N ALA A 52 -3.95 -13.57 11.62
CA ALA A 52 -4.32 -14.67 12.50
C ALA A 52 -5.76 -14.52 13.01
N LEU A 53 -6.14 -13.32 13.47
CA LEU A 53 -7.51 -13.03 13.89
C LEU A 53 -8.49 -13.17 12.72
N ALA A 54 -8.13 -12.69 11.53
CA ALA A 54 -8.94 -12.84 10.34
C ALA A 54 -9.12 -14.30 9.91
N ALA A 55 -8.14 -15.16 10.14
CA ALA A 55 -8.23 -16.61 9.83
C ALA A 55 -9.21 -17.34 10.74
N CYS A 56 -9.49 -16.84 11.94
CA CYS A 56 -10.46 -17.42 12.86
C CYS A 56 -11.93 -17.20 12.43
N ILE A 57 -12.18 -16.31 11.46
CA ILE A 57 -13.54 -16.05 10.95
C ILE A 57 -13.81 -16.99 9.77
N PRO A 58 -14.89 -17.80 9.80
CA PRO A 58 -15.27 -18.66 8.70
C PRO A 58 -15.35 -17.89 7.37
N ILE A 59 -14.81 -18.50 6.31
CA ILE A 59 -14.75 -17.86 4.98
C ILE A 59 -16.15 -17.49 4.46
N THR A 60 -17.14 -18.33 4.72
CA THR A 60 -18.53 -18.12 4.38
C THR A 60 -19.13 -16.86 5.01
N GLU A 61 -18.87 -16.63 6.30
CA GLU A 61 -19.32 -15.40 6.98
C GLU A 61 -18.62 -14.15 6.47
N ARG A 62 -17.33 -14.26 6.12
CA ARG A 62 -16.57 -13.15 5.53
C ARG A 62 -17.13 -12.75 4.17
N ILE A 63 -17.42 -13.72 3.33
CA ILE A 63 -18.04 -13.50 2.01
C ILE A 63 -19.44 -12.92 2.18
N ALA A 64 -20.25 -13.45 3.09
CA ALA A 64 -21.59 -12.94 3.37
C ALA A 64 -21.58 -11.49 3.87
N ARG A 65 -20.65 -11.13 4.76
CA ARG A 65 -20.47 -9.75 5.24
C ARG A 65 -19.98 -8.79 4.15
N LEU A 66 -19.17 -9.28 3.21
CA LEU A 66 -18.70 -8.49 2.06
C LEU A 66 -19.82 -8.31 1.04
N ALA A 67 -20.62 -9.34 0.79
CA ALA A 67 -21.77 -9.30 -0.10
C ALA A 67 -22.86 -8.31 0.34
N SER A 68 -23.00 -8.10 1.66
CA SER A 68 -23.96 -7.12 2.19
C SER A 68 -23.46 -5.67 2.16
N ARG A 69 -22.21 -5.43 1.78
CA ARG A 69 -21.66 -4.07 1.65
C ARG A 69 -21.89 -3.56 0.22
N PRO A 70 -22.36 -2.31 0.05
CA PRO A 70 -22.40 -1.73 -1.28
C PRO A 70 -20.99 -1.69 -1.88
N GLU A 71 -20.91 -1.95 -3.17
CA GLU A 71 -19.63 -1.88 -3.89
C GLU A 71 -19.00 -0.49 -3.71
N PRO A 72 -17.76 -0.41 -3.22
CA PRO A 72 -17.16 0.88 -2.95
C PRO A 72 -16.82 1.61 -4.25
N ARG A 73 -17.69 2.52 -4.68
CA ARG A 73 -17.46 3.44 -5.81
C ARG A 73 -16.53 4.62 -5.44
N ARG A 74 -15.86 4.54 -4.30
CA ARG A 74 -15.01 5.63 -3.82
C ARG A 74 -13.82 5.85 -4.76
N ALA A 75 -13.59 7.11 -5.09
CA ALA A 75 -12.38 7.51 -5.77
C ALA A 75 -11.14 7.10 -4.96
N VAL A 76 -10.16 6.53 -5.63
CA VAL A 76 -8.86 6.21 -4.99
C VAL A 76 -8.10 7.52 -4.81
N PRO A 77 -7.68 7.88 -3.59
CA PRO A 77 -6.98 9.12 -3.33
C PRO A 77 -5.54 9.05 -3.84
N PHE A 78 -5.26 9.73 -4.95
CA PHE A 78 -3.91 9.93 -5.45
C PHE A 78 -3.22 11.07 -4.72
N PRO A 79 -1.88 11.05 -4.61
CA PRO A 79 -1.12 12.14 -4.03
C PRO A 79 -1.31 13.46 -4.79
N ALA A 80 -1.60 14.55 -4.08
CA ALA A 80 -1.87 15.85 -4.71
C ALA A 80 -0.67 16.42 -5.51
N TRP A 81 0.56 16.04 -5.13
CA TRP A 81 1.77 16.45 -5.85
C TRP A 81 1.93 15.77 -7.23
N GLY A 82 1.21 14.66 -7.48
CA GLY A 82 1.24 13.94 -8.74
C GLY A 82 0.96 14.85 -9.94
N ARG A 83 0.07 15.83 -9.78
CA ARG A 83 -0.29 16.83 -10.80
C ARG A 83 0.89 17.63 -11.39
N PHE A 84 2.04 17.66 -10.72
CA PHE A 84 3.24 18.30 -11.23
C PHE A 84 4.03 17.44 -12.22
N PHE A 85 3.70 16.14 -12.28
CA PHE A 85 4.45 15.14 -13.04
C PHE A 85 3.64 14.47 -14.13
N TYR A 86 2.32 14.38 -13.94
CA TYR A 86 1.40 13.70 -14.86
C TYR A 86 -0.01 14.28 -14.77
N ASP A 87 -0.77 14.10 -15.85
CA ASP A 87 -2.21 14.32 -15.88
C ASP A 87 -2.91 13.06 -15.35
N LEU A 88 -3.76 13.24 -14.33
CA LEU A 88 -4.58 12.17 -13.77
C LEU A 88 -6.00 12.29 -14.30
N GLU A 89 -6.43 11.31 -15.06
CA GLU A 89 -7.78 11.22 -15.60
C GLU A 89 -8.47 9.98 -15.01
N ARG A 90 -9.75 10.13 -14.65
CA ARG A 90 -10.62 9.01 -14.32
C ARG A 90 -11.67 8.90 -15.41
N ARG A 91 -11.65 7.81 -16.14
CA ARG A 91 -12.63 7.45 -17.17
C ARG A 91 -13.51 6.31 -16.68
N GLU A 92 -14.61 6.11 -17.36
CA GLU A 92 -15.45 4.94 -17.20
C GLU A 92 -15.44 4.19 -18.53
N ASP A 93 -14.97 2.94 -18.49
CA ASP A 93 -14.89 2.07 -19.64
C ASP A 93 -15.78 0.86 -19.39
N SER A 94 -16.85 0.73 -20.20
CA SER A 94 -17.85 -0.37 -20.08
C SER A 94 -18.40 -0.54 -18.66
N GLY A 95 -18.62 0.59 -17.94
CA GLY A 95 -19.12 0.60 -16.57
C GLY A 95 -18.03 0.36 -15.51
N MET A 96 -16.78 0.22 -15.91
CA MET A 96 -15.64 0.05 -15.02
C MET A 96 -14.84 1.35 -14.92
N PRO A 97 -14.62 1.89 -13.71
CA PRO A 97 -13.75 3.04 -13.53
C PRO A 97 -12.30 2.70 -13.82
N VAL A 98 -11.63 3.52 -14.62
CA VAL A 98 -10.23 3.36 -14.99
C VAL A 98 -9.49 4.67 -14.71
N TYR A 99 -8.38 4.59 -13.99
CA TYR A 99 -7.47 5.70 -13.80
C TYR A 99 -6.37 5.65 -14.85
N HIS A 100 -6.15 6.80 -15.51
CA HIS A 100 -5.04 7.03 -16.44
C HIS A 100 -4.11 8.08 -15.88
N LEU A 101 -2.84 7.76 -15.77
CA LEU A 101 -1.78 8.68 -15.43
C LEU A 101 -0.91 8.88 -16.66
N ARG A 102 -0.88 10.09 -17.20
CA ARG A 102 -0.08 10.46 -18.38
C ARG A 102 1.03 11.40 -17.96
N PRO A 103 2.28 10.95 -17.88
CA PRO A 103 3.42 11.78 -17.52
C PRO A 103 3.63 12.93 -18.49
N HIS A 104 4.00 14.11 -17.99
CA HIS A 104 4.33 15.27 -18.81
C HIS A 104 5.60 15.08 -19.64
N THR A 105 6.46 14.15 -19.22
CA THR A 105 7.62 13.68 -19.98
C THR A 105 7.39 12.22 -20.34
N PRO A 106 6.64 11.94 -21.41
CA PRO A 106 6.21 10.58 -21.72
C PRO A 106 7.33 9.71 -22.26
N SER A 107 7.29 8.43 -21.91
CA SER A 107 7.99 7.36 -22.59
C SER A 107 7.03 6.63 -23.55
N HIS A 108 7.56 5.76 -24.41
CA HIS A 108 6.71 4.92 -25.28
C HIS A 108 6.15 3.68 -24.57
N ALA A 109 6.34 3.59 -23.25
CA ALA A 109 5.88 2.46 -22.45
C ALA A 109 4.50 2.70 -21.86
N VAL A 110 3.70 1.65 -21.77
CA VAL A 110 2.42 1.63 -21.05
C VAL A 110 2.48 0.56 -19.98
N ILE A 111 2.06 0.92 -18.77
CA ILE A 111 1.96 0.01 -17.63
C ILE A 111 0.48 -0.18 -17.30
N VAL A 112 -0.03 -1.40 -17.40
CA VAL A 112 -1.35 -1.76 -16.87
C VAL A 112 -1.15 -2.31 -15.46
N TYR A 113 -1.69 -1.60 -14.47
CA TYR A 113 -1.57 -1.97 -13.07
C TYR A 113 -2.87 -2.57 -12.53
N LEU A 114 -2.88 -3.86 -12.27
CA LEU A 114 -3.99 -4.55 -11.62
C LEU A 114 -3.77 -4.54 -10.11
N HIS A 115 -4.67 -3.90 -9.38
CA HIS A 115 -4.52 -3.76 -7.93
C HIS A 115 -4.73 -5.10 -7.20
N GLY A 116 -4.08 -5.26 -6.06
CA GLY A 116 -4.30 -6.39 -5.17
C GLY A 116 -5.60 -6.25 -4.35
N GLY A 117 -5.92 -7.26 -3.57
CA GLY A 117 -7.09 -7.26 -2.68
C GLY A 117 -7.87 -8.58 -2.69
N GLY A 118 -7.31 -9.65 -3.33
CA GLY A 118 -7.93 -10.98 -3.38
C GLY A 118 -9.26 -11.01 -4.10
N TYR A 119 -9.48 -10.10 -5.02
CA TYR A 119 -10.74 -9.90 -5.77
C TYR A 119 -11.96 -9.51 -4.91
N ILE A 120 -11.76 -9.22 -3.62
CA ILE A 120 -12.82 -8.85 -2.68
C ILE A 120 -12.63 -7.45 -2.09
N SER A 121 -11.52 -6.80 -2.38
CA SER A 121 -11.20 -5.44 -1.92
C SER A 121 -10.74 -4.58 -3.07
N THR A 122 -11.29 -3.37 -3.17
CA THR A 122 -10.89 -2.39 -4.18
C THR A 122 -9.50 -1.80 -3.89
N ALA A 123 -8.97 -1.04 -4.86
CA ALA A 123 -7.73 -0.32 -4.69
C ALA A 123 -7.83 0.68 -3.53
N VAL A 124 -6.75 0.77 -2.76
CA VAL A 124 -6.59 1.71 -1.64
C VAL A 124 -5.41 2.66 -1.92
N SER A 125 -5.23 3.68 -1.07
CA SER A 125 -4.18 4.72 -1.21
C SER A 125 -2.78 4.16 -1.47
N VAL A 126 -2.43 3.00 -0.89
CA VAL A 126 -1.11 2.37 -1.11
C VAL A 126 -0.91 1.99 -2.58
N HIS A 127 -1.96 1.54 -3.27
CA HIS A 127 -1.90 1.25 -4.70
C HIS A 127 -1.72 2.54 -5.51
N ALA A 128 -2.44 3.62 -5.15
CA ALA A 128 -2.29 4.91 -5.79
C ALA A 128 -0.87 5.47 -5.63
N TRP A 129 -0.26 5.31 -4.46
CA TRP A 129 1.12 5.71 -4.20
C TRP A 129 2.13 4.90 -5.03
N LEU A 130 1.91 3.61 -5.19
CA LEU A 130 2.75 2.76 -6.05
C LEU A 130 2.63 3.18 -7.52
N VAL A 131 1.41 3.39 -8.00
CA VAL A 131 1.13 3.82 -9.38
C VAL A 131 1.71 5.22 -9.65
N ASP A 132 1.56 6.17 -8.72
CA ASP A 132 2.24 7.47 -8.74
C ASP A 132 3.76 7.33 -8.87
N HIS A 133 4.35 6.46 -8.05
CA HIS A 133 5.79 6.20 -8.10
C HIS A 133 6.23 5.62 -9.44
N LEU A 134 5.48 4.65 -9.98
CA LEU A 134 5.76 4.06 -11.28
C LEU A 134 5.70 5.11 -12.38
N ALA A 135 4.63 5.88 -12.49
CA ALA A 135 4.49 6.93 -13.50
C ALA A 135 5.66 7.92 -13.47
N ARG A 136 6.00 8.43 -12.29
CA ARG A 136 7.09 9.42 -12.14
C ARG A 136 8.49 8.85 -12.41
N ARG A 137 8.71 7.57 -12.12
CA ARG A 137 10.05 6.96 -12.26
C ARG A 137 10.32 6.44 -13.65
N THR A 138 9.29 6.02 -14.36
CA THR A 138 9.43 5.39 -15.69
C THR A 138 9.06 6.31 -16.84
N GLY A 139 8.27 7.37 -16.58
CA GLY A 139 7.65 8.17 -17.62
C GLY A 139 6.62 7.41 -18.46
N ALA A 140 6.26 6.18 -18.04
CA ALA A 140 5.26 5.37 -18.73
C ALA A 140 3.85 5.88 -18.45
N ASP A 141 2.98 5.78 -19.45
CA ASP A 141 1.54 5.90 -19.23
C ASP A 141 1.08 4.76 -18.31
N VAL A 142 0.39 5.09 -17.21
CA VAL A 142 -0.09 4.06 -16.30
C VAL A 142 -1.61 4.01 -16.31
N VAL A 143 -2.13 2.81 -16.55
CA VAL A 143 -3.56 2.52 -16.59
C VAL A 143 -3.90 1.61 -15.41
N MET A 144 -4.77 2.07 -14.52
CA MET A 144 -5.22 1.30 -13.36
C MET A 144 -6.74 1.11 -13.40
N PRO A 145 -7.23 -0.03 -13.91
CA PRO A 145 -8.65 -0.37 -13.85
C PRO A 145 -9.07 -0.75 -12.43
N LEU A 146 -10.24 -0.27 -12.00
CA LEU A 146 -10.92 -0.75 -10.81
C LEU A 146 -11.91 -1.84 -11.22
N TYR A 147 -11.39 -3.02 -11.45
CA TYR A 147 -12.16 -4.15 -11.96
C TYR A 147 -13.25 -4.60 -10.97
N PRO A 148 -14.36 -5.16 -11.47
CA PRO A 148 -15.46 -5.68 -10.65
C PRO A 148 -14.98 -6.73 -9.65
N LEU A 149 -15.57 -6.71 -8.45
CA LEU A 149 -15.12 -7.53 -7.32
C LEU A 149 -16.15 -8.59 -6.95
N THR A 150 -15.64 -9.73 -6.45
CA THR A 150 -16.51 -10.74 -5.84
C THR A 150 -17.04 -10.22 -4.48
N PRO A 151 -18.21 -10.68 -4.01
CA PRO A 151 -19.11 -11.66 -4.64
C PRO A 151 -20.13 -11.06 -5.63
N HIS A 152 -20.10 -9.70 -5.82
CA HIS A 152 -21.09 -9.02 -6.68
C HIS A 152 -20.91 -9.34 -8.15
N HIS A 153 -19.66 -9.65 -8.54
CA HIS A 153 -19.32 -10.01 -9.90
C HIS A 153 -18.49 -11.30 -9.92
N THR A 154 -18.71 -12.11 -10.94
CA THR A 154 -17.94 -13.31 -11.24
C THR A 154 -17.24 -13.14 -12.58
N TRP A 155 -16.30 -14.02 -12.90
CA TRP A 155 -15.58 -14.01 -14.17
C TRP A 155 -16.39 -14.54 -15.37
N GLN A 156 -17.62 -14.97 -15.12
CA GLN A 156 -18.56 -15.47 -16.15
C GLN A 156 -19.24 -14.31 -16.83
#